data_d10190d8cb5dec0076fdfa5b6be54d9d
#
_entry.id   d10190d8cb5dec0076fdfa5b6be54d9d
#
_cell.length_a   1.000
_cell.length_b   1.000
_cell.length_c   1.000
_cell.angle_alpha   90.00
_cell.angle_beta   90.00
_cell.angle_gamma   90.00
#
_symmetry.space_group_name_H-M   'P 1'
#
loop_
_entity.id
_entity.type
_entity.pdbx_description
1 polymer ?
#
loop_
_entity_poly.entity_id
_entity_poly.type
_entity_poly.pdbx_seq_one_letter_code
_entity_poly.pdbx_strand_id
1 'polypeptide(L)'
;MKNPQTIRAWAAAFWLAIWQLGSVILNRDSLLPLLVSPVQVLMRIAQLSVTTDFWASICFSLLRIATGFFLAAGLGILLAMLSARFHQVKDILAPIVLAVKTIPVASFIILVLILFSSRSLAALISFLMVLPIIYTNVLAGIEAADR
;
A
#
# COMPACT_ATOMS: atom_id res chain seq x y z
N MET A 1 -24.52 28.56 3.14
CA MET A 1 -23.36 27.66 3.36
C MET A 1 -23.63 26.36 2.62
N LYS A 2 -22.86 26.01 1.58
CA LYS A 2 -23.04 24.76 0.84
C LYS A 2 -22.53 23.62 1.73
N ASN A 3 -23.34 22.59 1.88
CA ASN A 3 -23.03 21.41 2.68
C ASN A 3 -21.74 20.74 2.14
N PRO A 4 -20.69 20.49 2.94
CA PRO A 4 -19.42 19.94 2.47
C PRO A 4 -19.56 18.56 1.82
N GLN A 5 -20.64 17.83 2.11
CA GLN A 5 -20.93 16.54 1.48
C GLN A 5 -21.39 16.66 0.02
N THR A 6 -22.09 17.75 -0.36
CA THR A 6 -22.53 17.96 -1.74
C THR A 6 -21.38 18.33 -2.66
N ILE A 7 -20.37 19.05 -2.14
CA ILE A 7 -19.17 19.40 -2.89
C ILE A 7 -18.35 18.13 -3.20
N ARG A 8 -18.26 17.21 -2.24
CA ARG A 8 -17.53 15.93 -2.43
C ARG A 8 -18.22 15.01 -3.45
N ALA A 9 -19.54 14.90 -3.39
CA ALA A 9 -20.30 14.07 -4.34
C ALA A 9 -20.18 14.60 -5.78
N TRP A 10 -20.25 15.92 -5.96
CA TRP A 10 -20.08 16.53 -7.28
C TRP A 10 -18.68 16.30 -7.86
N ALA A 11 -17.63 16.46 -7.04
CA ALA A 11 -16.26 16.20 -7.46
C ALA A 11 -16.04 14.72 -7.85
N ALA A 12 -16.59 13.79 -7.08
CA ALA A 12 -16.54 12.37 -7.43
C ALA A 12 -17.25 12.06 -8.75
N ALA A 13 -18.46 12.63 -8.95
CA ALA A 13 -19.19 12.47 -10.19
C ALA A 13 -18.43 13.06 -11.40
N PHE A 14 -17.79 14.22 -11.23
CA PHE A 14 -16.97 14.85 -12.26
C PHE A 14 -15.80 13.95 -12.68
N TRP A 15 -15.03 13.40 -11.73
CA TRP A 15 -13.91 12.53 -12.05
C TRP A 15 -14.35 11.20 -12.65
N LEU A 16 -15.46 10.64 -12.20
CA LEU A 16 -16.02 9.42 -12.79
C LEU A 16 -16.49 9.67 -14.24
N ALA A 17 -17.07 10.83 -14.52
CA ALA A 17 -17.45 11.22 -15.89
C ALA A 17 -16.23 11.38 -16.80
N ILE A 18 -15.15 12.04 -16.33
CA ILE A 18 -13.89 12.15 -17.07
C ILE A 18 -13.31 10.77 -17.37
N TRP A 19 -13.26 9.89 -16.37
CA TRP A 19 -12.75 8.53 -16.56
C TRP A 19 -13.61 7.75 -17.57
N GLN A 20 -14.94 7.83 -17.48
CA GLN A 20 -15.85 7.19 -18.42
C GLN A 20 -15.65 7.70 -19.85
N LEU A 21 -15.57 9.02 -20.04
CA LEU A 21 -15.33 9.64 -21.34
C LEU A 21 -13.96 9.25 -21.90
N GLY A 22 -12.91 9.30 -21.08
CA GLY A 22 -11.57 8.86 -21.45
C GLY A 22 -11.55 7.41 -21.92
N SER A 23 -12.24 6.52 -21.21
CA SER A 23 -12.36 5.11 -21.59
C SER A 23 -13.05 4.95 -22.95
N VAL A 24 -14.14 5.67 -23.19
CA VAL A 24 -14.87 5.59 -24.46
C VAL A 24 -14.02 6.11 -25.63
N ILE A 25 -13.31 7.21 -25.43
CA ILE A 25 -12.49 7.84 -26.48
C ILE A 25 -11.27 6.95 -26.82
N LEU A 26 -10.55 6.47 -25.80
CA LEU A 26 -9.35 5.66 -26.03
C LEU A 26 -9.66 4.28 -26.62
N ASN A 27 -10.82 3.71 -26.32
CA ASN A 27 -11.17 2.38 -26.81
C ASN A 27 -11.90 2.40 -28.16
N ARG A 28 -12.22 3.59 -28.70
CA ARG A 28 -13.03 3.72 -29.92
C ARG A 28 -12.38 3.09 -31.15
N ASP A 29 -11.04 3.22 -31.26
CA ASP A 29 -10.27 2.75 -32.40
C ASP A 29 -9.31 1.59 -32.05
N SER A 30 -9.41 1.04 -30.85
CA SER A 30 -8.49 0.01 -30.34
C SER A 30 -9.12 -1.37 -30.36
N LEU A 31 -8.42 -2.35 -30.93
CA LEU A 31 -8.79 -3.76 -30.91
C LEU A 31 -8.78 -4.38 -29.47
N LEU A 32 -8.04 -3.78 -28.57
CA LEU A 32 -7.95 -4.17 -27.17
C LEU A 32 -8.32 -2.98 -26.27
N PRO A 33 -9.06 -3.20 -25.17
CA PRO A 33 -9.42 -2.12 -24.26
C PRO A 33 -8.16 -1.58 -23.56
N LEU A 34 -7.75 -0.36 -23.92
CA LEU A 34 -6.59 0.32 -23.32
C LEU A 34 -6.93 0.85 -21.93
N LEU A 35 -8.19 1.27 -21.72
CA LEU A 35 -8.68 1.80 -20.46
C LEU A 35 -10.06 1.24 -20.14
N VAL A 36 -10.15 0.48 -19.04
CA VAL A 36 -11.43 -0.09 -18.57
C VAL A 36 -12.31 1.02 -17.98
N SER A 37 -13.59 1.08 -18.37
CA SER A 37 -14.52 2.09 -17.87
C SER A 37 -15.01 1.80 -16.45
N PRO A 38 -15.39 2.82 -15.66
CA PRO A 38 -15.97 2.63 -14.32
C PRO A 38 -17.17 1.70 -14.30
N VAL A 39 -18.04 1.80 -15.32
CA VAL A 39 -19.22 0.93 -15.44
C VAL A 39 -18.82 -0.53 -15.64
N GLN A 40 -17.82 -0.80 -16.49
CA GLN A 40 -17.31 -2.14 -16.72
C GLN A 40 -16.66 -2.71 -15.45
N VAL A 41 -15.94 -1.89 -14.68
CA VAL A 41 -15.35 -2.30 -13.39
C VAL A 41 -16.45 -2.73 -12.42
N LEU A 42 -17.50 -1.93 -12.26
CA LEU A 42 -18.60 -2.24 -11.36
C LEU A 42 -19.34 -3.53 -11.78
N MET A 43 -19.63 -3.67 -13.07
CA MET A 43 -20.25 -4.90 -13.61
C MET A 43 -19.36 -6.12 -13.34
N ARG A 44 -18.05 -5.99 -13.56
CA ARG A 44 -17.10 -7.09 -13.34
C ARG A 44 -17.01 -7.48 -11.87
N ILE A 45 -16.95 -6.50 -10.96
CA ILE A 45 -16.98 -6.75 -9.52
C ILE A 45 -18.25 -7.48 -9.12
N ALA A 46 -19.43 -7.05 -9.62
CA ALA A 46 -20.71 -7.71 -9.33
C ALA A 46 -20.72 -9.17 -9.83
N GLN A 47 -20.16 -9.44 -11.02
CA GLN A 47 -20.03 -10.80 -11.54
C GLN A 47 -19.08 -11.67 -10.72
N LEU A 48 -17.94 -11.12 -10.30
CA LEU A 48 -16.93 -11.86 -9.55
C LEU A 48 -17.33 -12.07 -8.09
N SER A 49 -18.09 -11.14 -7.50
CA SER A 49 -18.49 -11.22 -6.08
C SER A 49 -19.35 -12.43 -5.72
N VAL A 50 -19.96 -13.08 -6.71
CA VAL A 50 -20.71 -14.32 -6.50
C VAL A 50 -19.83 -15.58 -6.62
N THR A 51 -18.55 -15.44 -6.94
CA THR A 51 -17.61 -16.56 -7.10
C THR A 51 -16.77 -16.76 -5.84
N THR A 52 -16.57 -18.00 -5.42
CA THR A 52 -15.72 -18.37 -4.28
C THR A 52 -14.25 -18.02 -4.53
N ASP A 53 -13.77 -18.17 -5.75
CA ASP A 53 -12.37 -17.90 -6.12
C ASP A 53 -11.99 -16.43 -5.95
N PHE A 54 -12.93 -15.51 -6.17
CA PHE A 54 -12.74 -14.09 -5.94
C PHE A 54 -12.46 -13.80 -4.46
N TRP A 55 -13.31 -14.33 -3.57
CA TRP A 55 -13.14 -14.14 -2.13
C TRP A 55 -11.90 -14.86 -1.58
N ALA A 56 -11.62 -16.07 -2.07
CA ALA A 56 -10.41 -16.79 -1.73
C ALA A 56 -9.15 -15.99 -2.11
N SER A 57 -9.11 -15.38 -3.29
CA SER A 57 -8.00 -14.54 -3.74
C SER A 57 -7.84 -13.28 -2.90
N ILE A 58 -8.95 -12.64 -2.51
CA ILE A 58 -8.93 -11.46 -1.61
C ILE A 58 -8.39 -11.86 -0.24
N CYS A 59 -8.94 -12.91 0.39
CA CYS A 59 -8.50 -13.38 1.69
C CYS A 59 -7.01 -13.76 1.68
N PHE A 60 -6.57 -14.46 0.65
CA PHE A 60 -5.17 -14.86 0.51
C PHE A 60 -4.22 -13.65 0.37
N SER A 61 -4.62 -12.64 -0.40
CA SER A 61 -3.86 -11.41 -0.54
C SER A 61 -3.82 -10.61 0.76
N LEU A 62 -4.98 -10.49 1.42
CA LEU A 62 -5.10 -9.80 2.70
C LEU A 62 -4.24 -10.44 3.79
N LEU A 63 -4.27 -11.78 3.91
CA LEU A 63 -3.45 -12.51 4.87
C LEU A 63 -1.94 -12.27 4.65
N ARG A 64 -1.48 -12.22 3.41
CA ARG A 64 -0.08 -11.93 3.10
C ARG A 64 0.31 -10.51 3.49
N ILE A 65 -0.51 -9.54 3.13
CA ILE A 65 -0.26 -8.14 3.51
C ILE A 65 -0.28 -8.01 5.03
N ALA A 66 -1.26 -8.62 5.70
CA ALA A 66 -1.37 -8.60 7.15
C ALA A 66 -0.18 -9.26 7.85
N THR A 67 0.31 -10.40 7.36
CA THR A 67 1.50 -11.04 7.93
C THR A 67 2.73 -10.14 7.82
N GLY A 68 2.97 -9.52 6.66
CA GLY A 68 4.06 -8.55 6.48
C GLY A 68 3.91 -7.34 7.40
N PHE A 69 2.70 -6.82 7.52
CA PHE A 69 2.37 -5.68 8.38
C PHE A 69 2.63 -5.99 9.87
N PHE A 70 2.09 -7.07 10.40
CA PHE A 70 2.24 -7.40 11.82
C PHE A 70 3.67 -7.78 12.20
N LEU A 71 4.40 -8.45 11.31
CA LEU A 71 5.83 -8.71 11.51
C LEU A 71 6.63 -7.41 11.54
N ALA A 72 6.36 -6.49 10.61
CA ALA A 72 7.01 -5.19 10.57
C ALA A 72 6.66 -4.33 11.79
N ALA A 73 5.41 -4.33 12.22
CA ALA A 73 4.96 -3.60 13.40
C ALA A 73 5.63 -4.12 14.66
N GLY A 74 5.61 -5.42 14.89
CA GLY A 74 6.27 -6.04 16.05
C GLY A 74 7.77 -5.76 16.08
N LEU A 75 8.47 -5.99 14.96
CA LEU A 75 9.90 -5.73 14.86
C LEU A 75 10.23 -4.23 14.96
N GLY A 76 9.43 -3.37 14.32
CA GLY A 76 9.61 -1.92 14.38
C GLY A 76 9.47 -1.36 15.79
N ILE A 77 8.46 -1.81 16.56
CA ILE A 77 8.28 -1.45 17.97
C ILE A 77 9.48 -1.94 18.79
N LEU A 78 9.88 -3.20 18.63
CA LEU A 78 11.01 -3.77 19.35
C LEU A 78 12.30 -2.98 19.09
N LEU A 79 12.62 -2.70 17.83
CA LEU A 79 13.80 -1.94 17.43
C LEU A 79 13.75 -0.50 17.94
N ALA A 80 12.57 0.14 17.96
CA ALA A 80 12.39 1.48 18.52
C ALA A 80 12.65 1.52 20.02
N MET A 81 12.15 0.55 20.78
CA MET A 81 12.42 0.44 22.22
C MET A 81 13.91 0.19 22.50
N LEU A 82 14.57 -0.67 21.72
CA LEU A 82 16.01 -0.90 21.85
C LEU A 82 16.82 0.36 21.52
N SER A 83 16.41 1.10 20.48
CA SER A 83 17.07 2.36 20.10
C SER A 83 16.87 3.48 21.11
N ALA A 84 15.72 3.53 21.76
CA ALA A 84 15.48 4.47 22.86
C ALA A 84 16.33 4.15 24.08
N ARG A 85 16.59 2.86 24.36
CA ARG A 85 17.40 2.44 25.49
C ARG A 85 18.91 2.48 25.24
N PHE A 86 19.34 2.17 23.99
CA PHE A 86 20.76 2.04 23.61
C PHE A 86 21.07 2.94 22.40
N HIS A 87 21.81 4.02 22.62
CA HIS A 87 22.15 4.99 21.58
C HIS A 87 22.93 4.35 20.40
N GLN A 88 23.80 3.36 20.70
CA GLN A 88 24.54 2.63 19.68
C GLN A 88 23.61 1.90 18.70
N VAL A 89 22.50 1.34 19.18
CA VAL A 89 21.50 0.68 18.32
C VAL A 89 20.83 1.69 17.39
N LYS A 90 20.50 2.88 17.90
CA LYS A 90 19.95 3.97 17.12
C LYS A 90 20.91 4.40 15.99
N ASP A 91 22.19 4.57 16.31
CA ASP A 91 23.22 4.99 15.34
C ASP A 91 23.45 3.96 14.23
N ILE A 92 23.40 2.65 14.57
CA ILE A 92 23.54 1.57 13.61
C ILE A 92 22.29 1.46 12.70
N LEU A 93 21.10 1.64 13.27
CA LEU A 93 19.85 1.51 12.51
C LEU A 93 19.53 2.73 11.65
N ALA A 94 19.99 3.92 12.03
CA ALA A 94 19.70 5.16 11.32
C ALA A 94 20.01 5.10 9.81
N PRO A 95 21.20 4.67 9.34
CA PRO A 95 21.50 4.59 7.92
C PRO A 95 20.65 3.52 7.20
N ILE A 96 20.34 2.40 7.86
CA ILE A 96 19.52 1.32 7.29
C ILE A 96 18.08 1.82 7.07
N VAL A 97 17.49 2.45 8.08
CA VAL A 97 16.14 3.01 8.00
C VAL A 97 16.06 4.10 6.94
N LEU A 98 17.08 4.96 6.85
CA LEU A 98 17.16 6.00 5.82
C LEU A 98 17.24 5.37 4.42
N ALA A 99 18.08 4.37 4.22
CA ALA A 99 18.21 3.67 2.95
C ALA A 99 16.86 3.07 2.50
N VAL A 100 16.17 2.35 3.39
CA VAL A 100 14.86 1.76 3.06
C VAL A 100 13.82 2.83 2.70
N LYS A 101 13.82 3.97 3.38
CA LYS A 101 12.90 5.09 3.09
C LYS A 101 13.18 5.80 1.76
N THR A 102 14.42 5.83 1.32
CA THR A 102 14.84 6.55 0.10
C THR A 102 14.77 5.71 -1.16
N ILE A 103 14.75 4.38 -1.04
CA ILE A 103 14.65 3.50 -2.20
C ILE A 103 13.25 3.61 -2.82
N PRO A 104 13.12 3.91 -4.13
CA PRO A 104 11.83 3.89 -4.81
C PRO A 104 11.20 2.49 -4.76
N VAL A 105 9.97 2.40 -4.28
CA VAL A 105 9.25 1.13 -4.11
C VAL A 105 9.23 0.30 -5.40
N ALA A 106 9.08 0.98 -6.56
CA ALA A 106 9.07 0.31 -7.87
C ALA A 106 10.36 -0.45 -8.16
N SER A 107 11.53 0.12 -7.83
CA SER A 107 12.82 -0.56 -8.00
C SER A 107 12.95 -1.76 -7.07
N PHE A 108 12.39 -1.68 -5.87
CA PHE A 108 12.37 -2.77 -4.91
C PHE A 108 11.49 -3.93 -5.37
N ILE A 109 10.34 -3.64 -5.99
CA ILE A 109 9.44 -4.66 -6.55
C ILE A 109 10.17 -5.52 -7.58
N ILE A 110 10.91 -4.89 -8.50
CA ILE A 110 11.66 -5.61 -9.54
C ILE A 110 12.73 -6.51 -8.91
N LEU A 111 13.49 -5.99 -7.95
CA LEU A 111 14.51 -6.76 -7.24
C LEU A 111 13.91 -7.97 -6.51
N VAL A 112 12.80 -7.77 -5.82
CA VAL A 112 12.10 -8.85 -5.09
C VAL A 112 11.55 -9.89 -6.04
N LEU A 113 11.00 -9.50 -7.20
CA LEU A 113 10.52 -10.44 -8.21
C LEU A 113 11.63 -11.32 -8.79
N ILE A 114 12.85 -10.79 -8.89
CA ILE A 114 14.01 -11.54 -9.38
C ILE A 114 14.52 -12.52 -8.30
N LEU A 115 14.58 -12.08 -7.04
CA LEU A 115 15.18 -12.86 -5.95
C LEU A 115 14.21 -13.83 -5.26
N PHE A 116 12.93 -13.50 -5.23
CA PHE A 116 11.90 -14.24 -4.50
C PHE A 116 10.73 -14.61 -5.41
N SER A 117 9.97 -15.61 -5.01
CA SER A 117 8.74 -15.95 -5.73
C SER A 117 7.68 -14.84 -5.60
N SER A 118 6.86 -14.68 -6.63
CA SER A 118 5.73 -13.74 -6.63
C SER A 118 4.76 -13.97 -5.45
N ARG A 119 4.78 -15.17 -4.86
CA ARG A 119 3.95 -15.51 -3.70
C ARG A 119 4.33 -14.72 -2.44
N SER A 120 5.59 -14.38 -2.24
CA SER A 120 6.08 -13.66 -1.05
C SER A 120 6.09 -12.15 -1.22
N LEU A 121 5.90 -11.66 -2.46
CA LEU A 121 6.05 -10.26 -2.82
C LEU A 121 5.19 -9.32 -1.95
N ALA A 122 3.91 -9.61 -1.80
CA ALA A 122 2.99 -8.75 -1.05
C ALA A 122 3.35 -8.63 0.43
N ALA A 123 3.76 -9.75 1.06
CA ALA A 123 4.19 -9.75 2.45
C ALA A 123 5.50 -8.98 2.64
N LEU A 124 6.47 -9.18 1.74
CA LEU A 124 7.77 -8.53 1.82
C LEU A 124 7.67 -7.02 1.58
N ILE A 125 6.89 -6.58 0.59
CA ILE A 125 6.66 -5.15 0.35
C ILE A 125 5.96 -4.52 1.55
N SER A 126 4.90 -5.16 2.08
CA SER A 126 4.22 -4.68 3.28
C SER A 126 5.20 -4.54 4.46
N PHE A 127 6.04 -5.55 4.68
CA PHE A 127 7.06 -5.52 5.74
C PHE A 127 8.04 -4.35 5.57
N LEU A 128 8.63 -4.20 4.38
CA LEU A 128 9.63 -3.17 4.10
C LEU A 128 9.08 -1.75 4.18
N MET A 129 7.82 -1.55 3.78
CA MET A 129 7.16 -0.24 3.85
C MET A 129 6.77 0.14 5.28
N VAL A 130 6.26 -0.82 6.04
CA VAL A 130 5.72 -0.57 7.39
C VAL A 130 6.82 -0.46 8.44
N LEU A 131 7.88 -1.27 8.34
CA LEU A 131 8.97 -1.31 9.33
C LEU A 131 9.57 0.07 9.64
N PRO A 132 10.07 0.85 8.67
CA PRO A 132 10.68 2.15 8.95
C PRO A 132 9.67 3.18 9.47
N ILE A 133 8.41 3.07 9.07
CA ILE A 133 7.35 3.97 9.52
C ILE A 133 7.06 3.74 11.00
N ILE A 134 6.83 2.49 11.40
CA ILE A 134 6.55 2.14 12.80
C ILE A 134 7.76 2.45 13.67
N TYR A 135 8.96 2.02 13.25
CA TYR A 135 10.19 2.30 13.99
C TYR A 135 10.36 3.80 14.29
N THR A 136 10.28 4.65 13.27
CA THR A 136 10.50 6.09 13.47
C THR A 136 9.40 6.78 14.27
N ASN A 137 8.14 6.39 14.09
CA ASN A 137 7.03 6.98 14.83
C ASN A 137 7.05 6.58 16.30
N VAL A 138 7.31 5.30 16.59
CA VAL A 138 7.42 4.82 17.98
C VAL A 138 8.63 5.42 18.68
N LEU A 139 9.79 5.46 18.02
CA LEU A 139 11.00 6.10 18.57
C LEU A 139 10.77 7.58 18.89
N ALA A 140 10.18 8.32 17.95
CA ALA A 140 9.84 9.73 18.16
C ALA A 140 8.84 9.93 19.30
N GLY A 141 7.86 9.02 19.44
CA GLY A 141 6.90 9.03 20.54
C GLY A 141 7.55 8.82 21.90
N ILE A 142 8.49 7.87 22.02
CA ILE A 142 9.25 7.62 23.25
C ILE A 142 10.11 8.84 23.61
N GLU A 143 10.86 9.39 22.65
CA GLU A 143 11.71 10.56 22.87
C GLU A 143 10.92 11.82 23.22
N ALA A 144 9.66 11.94 22.79
CA ALA A 144 8.80 13.05 23.16
C ALA A 144 8.21 12.90 24.56
N ALA A 145 8.01 11.67 25.04
CA ALA A 145 7.50 11.40 26.38
C ALA A 145 8.56 11.57 27.48
N ASP A 146 9.85 11.42 27.12
CA ASP A 146 10.98 11.57 28.06
C ASP A 146 11.44 13.02 28.26
N ARG A 147 10.79 14.00 27.58
CA ARG A 147 11.07 15.45 27.72
C ARG A 147 10.07 16.11 28.65
#